data_e04e1d3676aafc06b54518a850d13c40
#
_entry.id   e04e1d3676aafc06b54518a850d13c40
#
_cell.length_a   1.000
_cell.length_b   1.000
_cell.length_c   1.000
_cell.angle_alpha   90.00
_cell.angle_beta   90.00
_cell.angle_gamma   90.00
#
_symmetry.space_group_name_H-M   'P 1'
#
loop_
_entity.id
_entity.type
_entity.pdbx_description
1 polymer ?
#
loop_
_entity_poly.entity_id
_entity_poly.type
_entity_poly.pdbx_seq_one_letter_code
_entity_poly.pdbx_strand_id
1 'polypeptide(L)'
;LLLIHIALAVLSYAFFAIAFVNSLLYIIQYRNLKEKNFDQNYFRIGSVATLETIVFYSTLVAWIILILSTILGAQWGIFAVGKQIFIDPKVIFSTIITLLYGVYIFIRIKKWISQRNLIYFNIILFCLCMINLFFLTHFR
;
A
#
# COMPACT_ATOMS: atom_id res chain seq x y z
N LEU A 1 -0.35 13.85 19.96
CA LEU A 1 -0.58 13.98 18.51
C LEU A 1 0.47 13.23 17.69
N LEU A 2 1.75 13.42 18.04
CA LEU A 2 2.85 12.72 17.35
C LEU A 2 2.76 11.21 17.51
N LEU A 3 2.45 10.73 18.73
CA LEU A 3 2.32 9.29 18.99
C LEU A 3 1.19 8.68 18.20
N ILE A 4 0.07 9.37 18.09
CA ILE A 4 -1.08 8.90 17.30
C ILE A 4 -0.70 8.82 15.81
N HIS A 5 0.01 9.83 15.29
CA HIS A 5 0.49 9.85 13.93
C HIS A 5 1.39 8.63 13.65
N ILE A 6 2.37 8.36 14.50
CA ILE A 6 3.30 7.25 14.35
C ILE A 6 2.55 5.92 14.42
N ALA A 7 1.63 5.77 15.38
CA ALA A 7 0.87 4.53 15.55
C ALA A 7 0.01 4.24 14.32
N LEU A 8 -0.67 5.25 13.78
CA LEU A 8 -1.50 5.10 12.59
C LEU A 8 -0.65 4.78 11.37
N ALA A 9 0.53 5.40 11.22
CA ALA A 9 1.43 5.12 10.13
C ALA A 9 1.90 3.67 10.15
N VAL A 10 2.30 3.17 11.33
CA VAL A 10 2.74 1.78 11.48
C VAL A 10 1.60 0.82 11.16
N LEU A 11 0.40 1.10 11.64
CA LEU A 11 -0.77 0.27 11.36
C LEU A 11 -1.08 0.25 9.85
N SER A 12 -1.00 1.40 9.20
CA SER A 12 -1.19 1.52 7.76
C SER A 12 -0.19 0.65 6.99
N TYR A 13 1.09 0.73 7.34
CA TYR A 13 2.13 -0.08 6.69
C TYR A 13 1.91 -1.56 6.92
N ALA A 14 1.38 -1.96 8.08
CA ALA A 14 1.05 -3.36 8.35
C ALA A 14 -0.04 -3.86 7.37
N PHE A 15 -1.08 -3.06 7.14
CA PHE A 15 -2.12 -3.42 6.17
C PHE A 15 -1.60 -3.42 4.74
N PHE A 16 -0.71 -2.49 4.38
CA PHE A 16 -0.07 -2.52 3.06
C PHE A 16 0.80 -3.77 2.89
N ALA A 17 1.46 -4.23 3.95
CA ALA A 17 2.24 -5.46 3.92
C ALA A 17 1.35 -6.69 3.73
N ILE A 18 0.18 -6.72 4.37
CA ILE A 18 -0.80 -7.79 4.15
C ILE A 18 -1.23 -7.81 2.68
N ALA A 19 -1.52 -6.66 2.10
CA ALA A 19 -1.87 -6.54 0.69
C ALA A 19 -0.74 -7.02 -0.20
N PHE A 20 0.50 -6.68 0.13
CA PHE A 20 1.69 -7.10 -0.63
C PHE A 20 1.84 -8.63 -0.63
N VAL A 21 1.75 -9.25 0.54
CA VAL A 21 1.87 -10.70 0.67
C VAL A 21 0.77 -11.40 -0.14
N ASN A 22 -0.46 -10.93 -0.03
CA ASN A 22 -1.56 -11.52 -0.79
C ASN A 22 -1.44 -11.26 -2.29
N SER A 23 -0.80 -10.16 -2.69
CA SER A 23 -0.48 -9.89 -4.10
C SER A 23 0.51 -10.91 -4.65
N LEU A 24 1.53 -11.26 -3.86
CA LEU A 24 2.49 -12.30 -4.25
C LEU A 24 1.80 -13.66 -4.36
N LEU A 25 0.92 -13.99 -3.40
CA LEU A 25 0.14 -15.22 -3.44
C LEU A 25 -0.77 -15.25 -4.67
N TYR A 26 -1.35 -14.11 -5.06
CA TYR A 26 -2.16 -14.00 -6.26
C TYR A 26 -1.35 -14.39 -7.50
N ILE A 27 -0.14 -13.88 -7.61
CA ILE A 27 0.73 -14.18 -8.77
C ILE A 27 1.05 -15.66 -8.81
N ILE A 28 1.39 -16.26 -7.67
CA ILE A 28 1.68 -17.70 -7.57
C ILE A 28 0.45 -18.51 -7.99
N GLN A 29 -0.71 -18.16 -7.47
CA GLN A 29 -1.96 -18.88 -7.75
C GLN A 29 -2.38 -18.71 -9.21
N TYR A 30 -2.21 -17.51 -9.76
CA TYR A 30 -2.50 -17.26 -11.17
C TYR A 30 -1.62 -18.12 -12.07
N ARG A 31 -0.34 -18.23 -11.72
CA ARG A 31 0.60 -19.07 -12.46
C ARG A 31 0.20 -20.56 -12.36
N ASN A 32 -0.20 -21.00 -11.15
CA ASN A 32 -0.66 -22.38 -10.96
C ASN A 32 -1.88 -22.69 -11.83
N LEU A 33 -2.82 -21.77 -11.92
CA LEU A 33 -3.99 -21.92 -12.79
C LEU A 33 -3.61 -21.98 -14.26
N LYS A 34 -2.71 -21.10 -14.69
CA LYS A 34 -2.28 -21.01 -16.09
C LYS A 34 -1.52 -22.27 -16.49
N GLU A 35 -0.67 -22.80 -15.62
CA GLU A 35 0.13 -24.00 -15.88
C GLU A 35 -0.58 -25.28 -15.50
N LYS A 36 -1.81 -25.16 -14.97
CA LYS A 36 -2.61 -26.28 -14.48
C LYS A 36 -1.90 -27.12 -13.43
N ASN A 37 -1.14 -26.44 -12.55
CA ASN A 37 -0.41 -27.07 -11.46
C ASN A 37 -1.30 -27.09 -10.21
N PHE A 38 -2.03 -28.18 -9.98
CA PHE A 38 -3.01 -28.31 -8.90
C PHE A 38 -2.46 -29.17 -7.75
N ASP A 39 -1.31 -28.80 -7.20
CA ASP A 39 -0.72 -29.48 -6.06
C ASP A 39 -1.33 -29.00 -4.73
N GLN A 40 -0.74 -29.46 -3.60
CA GLN A 40 -1.23 -29.07 -2.28
C GLN A 40 -1.16 -27.56 -2.05
N ASN A 41 -0.14 -26.92 -2.59
CA ASN A 41 0.02 -25.48 -2.44
C ASN A 41 -1.11 -24.72 -3.12
N TYR A 42 -1.58 -25.20 -4.27
CA TYR A 42 -2.72 -24.60 -4.96
C TYR A 42 -3.95 -24.56 -4.05
N PHE A 43 -4.26 -25.67 -3.40
CA PHE A 43 -5.45 -25.77 -2.56
C PHE A 43 -5.32 -24.99 -1.25
N ARG A 44 -4.08 -24.73 -0.78
CA ARG A 44 -3.84 -23.96 0.45
C ARG A 44 -3.98 -22.47 0.24
N ILE A 45 -3.60 -21.97 -0.93
CA ILE A 45 -3.54 -20.53 -1.19
C ILE A 45 -4.93 -19.92 -1.35
N GLY A 46 -5.88 -20.66 -1.92
CA GLY A 46 -7.21 -20.15 -2.17
C GLY A 46 -7.38 -19.61 -3.60
N SER A 47 -8.54 -19.07 -3.91
CA SER A 47 -8.84 -18.60 -5.25
C SER A 47 -8.22 -17.23 -5.53
N VAL A 48 -7.89 -16.98 -6.82
CA VAL A 48 -7.35 -15.68 -7.22
C VAL A 48 -8.35 -14.55 -6.96
N ALA A 49 -9.65 -14.81 -7.09
CA ALA A 49 -10.67 -13.80 -6.83
C ALA A 49 -10.68 -13.41 -5.34
N THR A 50 -10.55 -14.38 -4.44
CA THR A 50 -10.49 -14.12 -3.00
C THR A 50 -9.24 -13.33 -2.65
N LEU A 51 -8.09 -13.71 -3.20
CA LEU A 51 -6.83 -13.01 -2.95
C LEU A 51 -6.88 -11.56 -3.42
N GLU A 52 -7.42 -11.33 -4.61
CA GLU A 52 -7.57 -9.96 -5.15
C GLU A 52 -8.48 -9.13 -4.26
N THR A 53 -9.57 -9.70 -3.76
CA THR A 53 -10.47 -9.01 -2.85
C THR A 53 -9.78 -8.63 -1.55
N ILE A 54 -8.97 -9.53 -0.98
CA ILE A 54 -8.19 -9.25 0.23
C ILE A 54 -7.21 -8.12 -0.03
N VAL A 55 -6.51 -8.15 -1.17
CA VAL A 55 -5.57 -7.09 -1.55
C VAL A 55 -6.28 -5.74 -1.62
N PHE A 56 -7.42 -5.69 -2.27
CA PHE A 56 -8.16 -4.43 -2.43
C PHE A 56 -8.61 -3.87 -1.08
N TYR A 57 -9.26 -4.68 -0.25
CA TYR A 57 -9.77 -4.20 1.04
C TYR A 57 -8.65 -3.86 2.01
N SER A 58 -7.58 -4.65 2.04
CA SER A 58 -6.41 -4.33 2.86
C SER A 58 -5.79 -3.00 2.44
N THR A 59 -5.65 -2.78 1.14
CA THR A 59 -5.11 -1.53 0.60
C THR A 59 -6.03 -0.36 0.91
N LEU A 60 -7.33 -0.54 0.78
CA LEU A 60 -8.31 0.51 1.06
C LEU A 60 -8.25 0.95 2.52
N VAL A 61 -8.24 -0.02 3.45
CA VAL A 61 -8.14 0.28 4.89
C VAL A 61 -6.82 0.97 5.19
N ALA A 62 -5.72 0.45 4.65
CA ALA A 62 -4.39 1.03 4.83
C ALA A 62 -4.34 2.47 4.31
N TRP A 63 -4.95 2.72 3.16
CA TRP A 63 -4.97 4.05 2.54
C TRP A 63 -5.73 5.05 3.39
N ILE A 64 -6.89 4.67 3.92
CA ILE A 64 -7.69 5.54 4.79
C ILE A 64 -6.89 5.88 6.05
N ILE A 65 -6.27 4.88 6.67
CA ILE A 65 -5.46 5.08 7.88
C ILE A 65 -4.26 5.97 7.56
N LEU A 66 -3.64 5.78 6.40
CA LEU A 66 -2.50 6.59 5.99
C LEU A 66 -2.88 8.06 5.79
N ILE A 67 -4.04 8.32 5.22
CA ILE A 67 -4.53 9.69 5.05
C ILE A 67 -4.73 10.35 6.42
N LEU A 68 -5.36 9.64 7.36
CA LEU A 68 -5.55 10.17 8.71
C LEU A 68 -4.20 10.44 9.38
N SER A 69 -3.26 9.51 9.26
CA SER A 69 -1.91 9.68 9.80
C SER A 69 -1.22 10.89 9.19
N THR A 70 -1.33 11.08 7.88
CA THR A 70 -0.71 12.18 7.16
C THR A 70 -1.27 13.52 7.61
N ILE A 71 -2.60 13.60 7.79
CA ILE A 71 -3.24 14.82 8.27
C ILE A 71 -2.72 15.19 9.67
N LEU A 72 -2.69 14.22 10.58
CA LEU A 72 -2.18 14.45 11.95
C LEU A 72 -0.71 14.82 11.94
N GLY A 73 0.09 14.16 11.11
CA GLY A 73 1.51 14.47 10.97
C GLY A 73 1.75 15.86 10.41
N ALA A 74 0.94 16.30 9.45
CA ALA A 74 1.02 17.64 8.88
C ALA A 74 0.67 18.70 9.93
N GLN A 75 -0.37 18.46 10.73
CA GLN A 75 -0.74 19.38 11.81
C GLN A 75 0.39 19.52 12.82
N TRP A 76 0.96 18.39 13.26
CA TRP A 76 2.09 18.41 14.19
C TRP A 76 3.30 19.13 13.57
N GLY A 77 3.57 18.85 12.29
CA GLY A 77 4.70 19.45 11.58
C GLY A 77 4.58 20.96 11.46
N ILE A 78 3.38 21.46 11.20
CA ILE A 78 3.13 22.91 11.16
C ILE A 78 3.44 23.54 12.51
N PHE A 79 3.06 22.91 13.59
CA PHE A 79 3.36 23.42 14.94
C PHE A 79 4.86 23.37 15.24
N ALA A 80 5.56 22.31 14.83
CA ALA A 80 6.96 22.11 15.18
C ALA A 80 7.94 22.87 14.28
N VAL A 81 7.65 22.93 12.97
CA VAL A 81 8.60 23.44 11.95
C VAL A 81 7.99 24.58 11.13
N GLY A 82 6.66 24.72 11.15
CA GLY A 82 5.96 25.71 10.33
C GLY A 82 5.67 25.20 8.94
N LYS A 83 5.37 26.14 8.01
CA LYS A 83 4.98 25.76 6.64
C LYS A 83 6.09 25.10 5.84
N GLN A 84 7.33 25.12 6.34
CA GLN A 84 8.46 24.47 5.68
C GLN A 84 8.31 22.94 5.63
N ILE A 85 7.43 22.38 6.46
CA ILE A 85 7.18 20.94 6.43
C ILE A 85 6.69 20.46 5.07
N PHE A 86 6.01 21.31 4.30
CA PHE A 86 5.50 20.94 2.98
C PHE A 86 6.59 20.87 1.91
N ILE A 87 7.79 21.37 2.19
CA ILE A 87 8.94 21.32 1.28
C ILE A 87 9.83 20.12 1.58
N ASP A 88 9.61 19.47 2.72
CA ASP A 88 10.40 18.32 3.15
C ASP A 88 10.21 17.16 2.13
N PRO A 89 11.32 16.60 1.58
CA PRO A 89 11.23 15.49 0.63
C PRO A 89 10.41 14.31 1.15
N LYS A 90 10.50 13.99 2.44
CA LYS A 90 9.74 12.89 3.01
C LYS A 90 8.23 13.14 2.90
N VAL A 91 7.78 14.35 3.17
CA VAL A 91 6.36 14.72 3.06
C VAL A 91 5.92 14.66 1.61
N ILE A 92 6.74 15.17 0.69
CA ILE A 92 6.44 15.18 -0.74
C ILE A 92 6.29 13.75 -1.26
N PHE A 93 7.26 12.87 -0.97
CA PHE A 93 7.21 11.48 -1.44
C PHE A 93 6.06 10.71 -0.82
N SER A 94 5.77 10.94 0.48
CA SER A 94 4.64 10.30 1.15
C SER A 94 3.31 10.71 0.52
N THR A 95 3.17 11.98 0.16
CA THR A 95 1.99 12.50 -0.51
C THR A 95 1.83 11.86 -1.89
N ILE A 96 2.92 11.76 -2.66
CA ILE A 96 2.89 11.12 -3.97
C ILE A 96 2.45 9.67 -3.86
N ILE A 97 2.99 8.92 -2.90
CA ILE A 97 2.64 7.52 -2.69
C ILE A 97 1.16 7.40 -2.31
N THR A 98 0.67 8.27 -1.44
CA THR A 98 -0.75 8.29 -1.06
C THR A 98 -1.64 8.52 -2.26
N LEU A 99 -1.27 9.46 -3.15
CA LEU A 99 -2.02 9.72 -4.36
C LEU A 99 -2.01 8.54 -5.31
N LEU A 100 -0.86 7.86 -5.44
CA LEU A 100 -0.74 6.69 -6.31
C LEU A 100 -1.61 5.53 -5.82
N TYR A 101 -1.68 5.29 -4.52
CA TYR A 101 -2.60 4.30 -3.96
C TYR A 101 -4.05 4.70 -4.20
N GLY A 102 -4.36 5.99 -4.11
CA GLY A 102 -5.69 6.49 -4.46
C GLY A 102 -6.05 6.21 -5.92
N VAL A 103 -5.09 6.38 -6.83
CA VAL A 103 -5.25 6.03 -8.25
C VAL A 103 -5.52 4.53 -8.40
N TYR A 104 -4.78 3.68 -7.68
CA TYR A 104 -5.01 2.24 -7.70
C TYR A 104 -6.46 1.92 -7.32
N ILE A 105 -6.94 2.49 -6.21
CA ILE A 105 -8.29 2.24 -5.71
C ILE A 105 -9.33 2.71 -6.73
N PHE A 106 -9.13 3.88 -7.30
CA PHE A 106 -10.06 4.44 -8.29
C PHE A 106 -10.13 3.57 -9.54
N ILE A 107 -8.97 3.16 -10.08
CA ILE A 107 -8.91 2.33 -11.27
C ILE A 107 -9.58 0.97 -11.00
N ARG A 108 -9.37 0.42 -9.82
CA ARG A 108 -9.98 -0.86 -9.45
C ARG A 108 -11.50 -0.76 -9.39
N ILE A 109 -12.03 0.31 -8.82
CA ILE A 109 -13.47 0.53 -8.74
C ILE A 109 -14.07 0.69 -10.15
N LYS A 110 -13.39 1.42 -11.02
CA LYS A 110 -13.85 1.65 -12.39
C LYS A 110 -13.58 0.47 -13.32
N LYS A 111 -12.77 -0.49 -12.89
CA LYS A 111 -12.43 -1.69 -13.69
C LYS A 111 -11.79 -1.35 -15.03
N TRP A 112 -10.96 -0.31 -15.05
CA TRP A 112 -10.27 0.14 -16.27
C TRP A 112 -9.12 -0.78 -16.67
N ILE A 113 -8.52 -1.49 -15.71
CA ILE A 113 -7.34 -2.34 -15.92
C ILE A 113 -7.67 -3.73 -15.37
N SER A 114 -7.05 -4.78 -15.96
CA SER A 114 -7.25 -6.15 -15.51
C SER A 114 -6.76 -6.34 -14.07
N GLN A 115 -7.35 -7.31 -13.37
CA GLN A 115 -6.97 -7.61 -11.99
C GLN A 115 -5.49 -7.92 -11.85
N ARG A 116 -4.91 -8.67 -12.81
CA ARG A 116 -3.50 -9.04 -12.75
C ARG A 116 -2.60 -7.79 -12.80
N ASN A 117 -2.92 -6.85 -13.69
CA ASN A 117 -2.13 -5.63 -13.81
C ASN A 117 -2.28 -4.75 -12.56
N LEU A 118 -3.46 -4.72 -11.96
CA LEU A 118 -3.66 -4.02 -10.69
C LEU A 118 -2.83 -4.62 -9.55
N ILE A 119 -2.71 -5.94 -9.52
CA ILE A 119 -1.86 -6.62 -8.53
C ILE A 119 -0.40 -6.22 -8.71
N TYR A 120 0.10 -6.18 -9.94
CA TYR A 120 1.45 -5.70 -10.20
C TYR A 120 1.63 -4.25 -9.80
N PHE A 121 0.65 -3.41 -10.06
CA PHE A 121 0.66 -2.01 -9.64
C PHE A 121 0.77 -1.91 -8.12
N ASN A 122 -0.01 -2.70 -7.38
CA ASN A 122 0.02 -2.71 -5.91
C ASN A 122 1.40 -3.11 -5.39
N ILE A 123 2.03 -4.12 -6.00
CA ILE A 123 3.38 -4.57 -5.63
C ILE A 123 4.39 -3.46 -5.84
N ILE A 124 4.33 -2.79 -6.99
CA ILE A 124 5.23 -1.67 -7.29
C ILE A 124 5.06 -0.54 -6.28
N LEU A 125 3.82 -0.21 -5.94
CA LEU A 125 3.54 0.84 -4.96
C LEU A 125 4.10 0.50 -3.58
N PHE A 126 3.98 -0.77 -3.16
CA PHE A 126 4.54 -1.19 -1.88
C PHE A 126 6.07 -1.10 -1.90
N CYS A 127 6.70 -1.48 -2.99
CA CYS A 127 8.15 -1.35 -3.14
C CYS A 127 8.57 0.12 -3.03
N LEU A 128 7.85 1.03 -3.68
CA LEU A 128 8.12 2.46 -3.58
C LEU A 128 7.93 2.95 -2.14
N CYS A 129 6.91 2.44 -1.45
CA CYS A 129 6.65 2.78 -0.06
C CYS A 129 7.82 2.36 0.84
N MET A 130 8.35 1.16 0.63
CA MET A 130 9.50 0.67 1.39
C MET A 130 10.76 1.48 1.09
N ILE A 131 10.99 1.82 -0.16
CA ILE A 131 12.13 2.66 -0.57
C ILE A 131 12.03 4.02 0.13
N ASN A 132 10.84 4.62 0.13
CA ASN A 132 10.61 5.89 0.81
C ASN A 132 10.94 5.77 2.31
N LEU A 133 10.45 4.71 2.95
CA LEU A 133 10.66 4.50 4.37
C LEU A 133 12.13 4.36 4.71
N PHE A 134 12.89 3.54 3.95
CA PHE A 134 14.28 3.28 4.23
C PHE A 134 15.19 4.45 3.86
N PHE A 135 15.04 4.99 2.66
CA PHE A 135 15.96 6.03 2.19
C PHE A 135 15.79 7.36 2.91
N LEU A 136 14.55 7.81 3.07
CA LEU A 136 14.31 9.11 3.70
C LEU A 136 14.53 9.09 5.20
N THR A 137 14.37 7.93 5.85
CA THR A 137 14.68 7.79 7.26
C THR A 137 16.20 7.78 7.49
N HIS A 138 16.95 7.17 6.56
CA HIS A 138 18.40 7.04 6.68
C HIS A 138 19.14 8.35 6.43
N PHE A 139 18.65 9.19 5.51
CA PHE A 139 19.31 10.43 5.15
C PHE A 139 18.87 11.63 6.00
N ARG A 140 18.17 11.37 7.08
CA ARG A 140 17.80 12.34 8.10
C ARG A 140 18.52 12.04 9.40
#